data_4b423b703d06a8cedafff709e2defe00
#
_entry.id   4b423b703d06a8cedafff709e2defe00
#
_cell.length_a   1.000
_cell.length_b   1.000
_cell.length_c   1.000
_cell.angle_alpha   90.00
_cell.angle_beta   90.00
_cell.angle_gamma   90.00
#
_symmetry.space_group_name_H-M   'P 1'
#
loop_
_entity.id
_entity.type
_entity.pdbx_description
1 polymer ?
#
loop_
_entity_poly.entity_id
_entity_poly.type
_entity_poly.pdbx_seq_one_letter_code
_entity_poly.pdbx_strand_id
1 'polypeptide(L)'
;LLVDGSFEPFVPECGSDDVLAFWRKPLQKDKQQEQQGKAASGICVLVNKSRSDAKTVYVSVPQNMQVIDVISGQAVPVKDGKAEVFLWQLGCTVLNVQPAHRLQKPLEPGMGVLAHITSLPSNEDSAITPGQKLGVIGREISEFIDFLAKSGQKYWQILPVSPTDEYGSPYAGISAFAGNINLLDPAAMERVISECDDPQSRRAAEYQEFCARNSYWLDSYAAFRAIKDLLGEEVWQDWPKQYRSWSQELLERPELAQAIELHRKQQFAFDVIWSQTLAEARAKGIQIIGDMPMFVSEDSADVWAHPELFALDDTGHTELQAGAPADAFSQDGQLWGNPTYTWQAHKDEGYRWWIERFRRSFYLYDYTRLDHFIGFTSYYAIEQGKTAAEGSFKFGPGLELFDVAYKQLGPLPFIAEDLGAVTPAVRALLSQTGFPGMSVIQFADGDCRYSFTPAQESIVYSGTHDTQTLMGFVEARFTGGQATDESHQIFDHLM
;
A
#
# COMPACT_ATOMS: atom_id res chain seq x y z
N LEU A 1 -3.61 -33.23 -0.56
CA LEU A 1 -4.67 -33.37 0.46
C LEU A 1 -5.88 -34.16 -0.01
N LEU A 2 -6.36 -33.93 -1.23
CA LEU A 2 -7.50 -34.68 -1.77
C LEU A 2 -7.20 -36.15 -2.03
N VAL A 3 -5.93 -36.51 -2.24
CA VAL A 3 -5.50 -37.88 -2.57
C VAL A 3 -5.04 -38.64 -1.32
N ASP A 4 -4.27 -38.02 -0.43
CA ASP A 4 -3.56 -38.70 0.68
C ASP A 4 -4.05 -38.30 2.08
N GLY A 5 -5.21 -37.67 2.23
CA GLY A 5 -5.75 -37.24 3.53
C GLY A 5 -6.67 -38.28 4.16
N SER A 6 -6.88 -38.18 5.50
CA SER A 6 -7.92 -38.95 6.20
C SER A 6 -9.32 -38.52 5.73
N PHE A 7 -10.27 -39.42 5.79
CA PHE A 7 -11.68 -39.16 5.52
C PHE A 7 -12.46 -39.23 6.84
N GLU A 8 -13.02 -38.10 7.28
CA GLU A 8 -13.77 -38.02 8.53
C GLU A 8 -15.16 -37.42 8.25
N PRO A 9 -16.21 -38.25 8.13
CA PRO A 9 -17.57 -37.76 7.99
C PRO A 9 -18.03 -37.10 9.28
N PHE A 10 -18.84 -36.03 9.16
CA PHE A 10 -19.46 -35.39 10.32
C PHE A 10 -20.88 -34.92 9.97
N VAL A 11 -21.69 -34.67 10.98
CA VAL A 11 -23.02 -34.09 10.82
C VAL A 11 -22.92 -32.59 11.08
N PRO A 12 -23.10 -31.72 10.08
CA PRO A 12 -23.08 -30.30 10.27
C PRO A 12 -24.36 -29.81 10.96
N GLU A 13 -24.28 -28.67 11.63
CA GLU A 13 -25.46 -28.05 12.22
C GLU A 13 -26.31 -27.38 11.14
N CYS A 14 -27.26 -28.11 10.56
CA CYS A 14 -28.19 -27.58 9.54
C CYS A 14 -29.64 -28.04 9.77
N GLY A 15 -29.89 -28.87 10.77
CA GLY A 15 -31.23 -29.41 11.08
C GLY A 15 -31.79 -30.32 9.99
N SER A 16 -30.99 -30.89 9.10
CA SER A 16 -31.45 -31.72 7.98
C SER A 16 -30.44 -32.80 7.64
N ASP A 17 -30.95 -34.01 7.37
CA ASP A 17 -30.15 -35.13 6.86
C ASP A 17 -29.83 -35.03 5.37
N ASP A 18 -30.25 -33.95 4.72
CA ASP A 18 -29.98 -33.68 3.30
C ASP A 18 -28.58 -33.21 3.02
N VAL A 19 -27.81 -32.82 4.03
CA VAL A 19 -26.43 -32.35 3.85
C VAL A 19 -25.45 -33.46 4.18
N LEU A 20 -24.61 -33.77 3.22
CA LEU A 20 -23.46 -34.66 3.40
C LEU A 20 -22.22 -33.79 3.63
N ALA A 21 -21.49 -34.05 4.73
CA ALA A 21 -20.31 -33.31 5.08
C ALA A 21 -19.17 -34.25 5.49
N PHE A 22 -17.96 -33.92 5.09
CA PHE A 22 -16.77 -34.64 5.52
C PHE A 22 -15.52 -33.77 5.51
N TRP A 23 -14.59 -34.12 6.39
CA TRP A 23 -13.26 -33.54 6.42
C TRP A 23 -12.24 -34.42 5.70
N ARG A 24 -11.30 -33.76 5.03
CA ARG A 24 -10.05 -34.33 4.55
C ARG A 24 -8.92 -33.63 5.26
N LYS A 25 -8.25 -34.32 6.17
CA LYS A 25 -7.12 -33.81 6.92
C LYS A 25 -5.82 -34.47 6.45
N PRO A 26 -4.65 -33.79 6.55
CA PRO A 26 -3.37 -34.42 6.24
C PRO A 26 -3.19 -35.67 7.08
N LEU A 27 -2.63 -36.74 6.48
CA LEU A 27 -2.19 -37.89 7.27
C LEU A 27 -1.11 -37.44 8.25
N GLN A 28 -1.34 -37.64 9.54
CA GLN A 28 -0.39 -37.26 10.60
C GLN A 28 0.90 -38.05 10.43
N LYS A 29 1.91 -37.44 9.80
CA LYS A 29 3.29 -37.98 9.81
C LYS A 29 4.13 -37.44 10.97
N ASP A 30 3.68 -36.39 11.67
CA ASP A 30 4.44 -35.78 12.77
C ASP A 30 3.56 -35.50 14.00
N LYS A 31 3.58 -36.46 14.94
CA LYS A 31 2.98 -36.27 16.27
C LYS A 31 3.62 -35.14 17.10
N GLN A 32 4.73 -34.55 16.64
CA GLN A 32 5.39 -33.44 17.33
C GLN A 32 4.72 -32.09 17.10
N GLN A 33 3.88 -31.91 16.05
CA GLN A 33 3.18 -30.68 15.80
C GLN A 33 1.90 -30.51 16.62
N GLU A 34 1.25 -31.59 17.04
CA GLU A 34 0.10 -31.53 17.96
C GLU A 34 0.47 -31.07 19.37
N GLN A 35 1.67 -31.36 19.84
CA GLN A 35 2.15 -30.92 21.18
C GLN A 35 2.45 -29.41 21.22
N GLN A 36 2.49 -28.72 20.08
CA GLN A 36 2.75 -27.27 19.98
C GLN A 36 1.47 -26.43 19.78
N GLY A 37 0.26 -27.02 19.91
CA GLY A 37 -1.00 -26.27 19.81
C GLY A 37 -1.32 -25.72 18.42
N LYS A 38 -0.69 -26.23 17.36
CA LYS A 38 -1.01 -25.85 15.97
C LYS A 38 -2.26 -26.57 15.51
N ALA A 39 -3.34 -25.83 15.31
CA ALA A 39 -4.57 -26.34 14.72
C ALA A 39 -4.29 -26.95 13.34
N ALA A 40 -4.79 -28.19 13.11
CA ALA A 40 -4.56 -28.90 11.86
C ALA A 40 -5.41 -28.27 10.72
N SER A 41 -4.76 -27.82 9.63
CA SER A 41 -5.44 -27.42 8.39
C SER A 41 -6.18 -28.61 7.78
N GLY A 42 -7.26 -28.35 7.05
CA GLY A 42 -8.05 -29.40 6.42
C GLY A 42 -8.98 -28.87 5.33
N ILE A 43 -9.47 -29.76 4.52
CA ILE A 43 -10.50 -29.46 3.52
C ILE A 43 -11.82 -30.04 4.02
N CYS A 44 -12.85 -29.19 4.08
CA CYS A 44 -14.22 -29.57 4.38
C CYS A 44 -15.04 -29.56 3.09
N VAL A 45 -15.70 -30.65 2.78
CA VAL A 45 -16.58 -30.77 1.63
C VAL A 45 -18.03 -30.85 2.12
N LEU A 46 -18.88 -30.01 1.58
CA LEU A 46 -20.31 -29.94 1.89
C LEU A 46 -21.11 -30.17 0.62
N VAL A 47 -22.11 -31.03 0.69
CA VAL A 47 -23.03 -31.37 -0.43
C VAL A 47 -24.47 -31.34 0.06
N ASN A 48 -25.28 -30.48 -0.52
CA ASN A 48 -26.74 -30.49 -0.30
C ASN A 48 -27.41 -31.45 -1.30
N LYS A 49 -27.99 -32.54 -0.81
CA LYS A 49 -28.69 -33.55 -1.61
C LYS A 49 -30.14 -33.18 -1.90
N SER A 50 -30.69 -32.16 -1.23
CA SER A 50 -32.07 -31.75 -1.46
C SER A 50 -32.29 -31.24 -2.88
N ARG A 51 -33.35 -31.71 -3.51
CA ARG A 51 -33.77 -31.25 -4.85
C ARG A 51 -34.69 -30.03 -4.79
N SER A 52 -35.20 -29.69 -3.63
CA SER A 52 -36.21 -28.65 -3.45
C SER A 52 -35.71 -27.47 -2.64
N ASP A 53 -34.77 -27.69 -1.67
CA ASP A 53 -34.47 -26.72 -0.66
C ASP A 53 -32.97 -26.32 -0.63
N ALA A 54 -32.71 -25.03 -0.58
CA ALA A 54 -31.40 -24.51 -0.18
C ALA A 54 -31.21 -24.70 1.32
N LYS A 55 -29.98 -24.83 1.77
CA LYS A 55 -29.62 -25.04 3.19
C LYS A 55 -28.57 -24.07 3.64
N THR A 56 -28.73 -23.51 4.83
CA THR A 56 -27.63 -22.85 5.56
C THR A 56 -26.99 -23.87 6.50
N VAL A 57 -25.69 -24.00 6.40
CA VAL A 57 -24.89 -25.00 7.11
C VAL A 57 -23.87 -24.30 7.99
N TYR A 58 -23.77 -24.71 9.25
CA TYR A 58 -22.75 -24.20 10.17
C TYR A 58 -21.65 -25.24 10.37
N VAL A 59 -20.43 -24.86 10.08
CA VAL A 59 -19.25 -25.70 10.24
C VAL A 59 -18.44 -25.18 11.40
N SER A 60 -18.21 -26.01 12.41
CA SER A 60 -17.33 -25.64 13.55
C SER A 60 -15.89 -25.47 13.08
N VAL A 61 -15.29 -24.34 13.44
CA VAL A 61 -13.94 -23.94 13.04
C VAL A 61 -13.13 -23.66 14.30
N PRO A 62 -11.94 -24.25 14.47
CA PRO A 62 -11.08 -23.94 15.60
C PRO A 62 -10.72 -22.45 15.65
N GLN A 63 -10.42 -21.93 16.86
CA GLN A 63 -9.93 -20.57 17.03
C GLN A 63 -8.65 -20.36 16.22
N ASN A 64 -8.48 -19.15 15.66
CA ASN A 64 -7.35 -18.78 14.80
C ASN A 64 -7.26 -19.53 13.47
N MET A 65 -8.37 -20.07 12.99
CA MET A 65 -8.48 -20.62 11.64
C MET A 65 -9.34 -19.72 10.76
N GLN A 66 -8.97 -19.60 9.50
CA GLN A 66 -9.78 -18.99 8.45
C GLN A 66 -10.38 -20.07 7.56
N VAL A 67 -11.50 -19.74 6.93
CA VAL A 67 -12.20 -20.64 6.00
C VAL A 67 -12.29 -19.96 4.65
N ILE A 68 -11.84 -20.62 3.62
CA ILE A 68 -11.91 -20.15 2.23
C ILE A 68 -12.74 -21.14 1.43
N ASP A 69 -13.77 -20.66 0.76
CA ASP A 69 -14.47 -21.45 -0.24
C ASP A 69 -13.59 -21.58 -1.47
N VAL A 70 -13.11 -22.79 -1.73
CA VAL A 70 -12.16 -23.09 -2.82
C VAL A 70 -12.79 -22.85 -4.20
N ILE A 71 -14.11 -23.00 -4.33
CA ILE A 71 -14.81 -22.86 -5.61
C ILE A 71 -14.98 -21.38 -5.99
N SER A 72 -15.35 -20.55 -5.02
CA SER A 72 -15.54 -19.11 -5.24
C SER A 72 -14.27 -18.28 -4.95
N GLY A 73 -13.28 -18.85 -4.26
CA GLY A 73 -12.11 -18.12 -3.74
C GLY A 73 -12.43 -17.16 -2.57
N GLN A 74 -13.67 -17.15 -2.07
CA GLN A 74 -14.11 -16.23 -1.04
C GLN A 74 -13.77 -16.71 0.37
N ALA A 75 -13.41 -15.77 1.25
CA ALA A 75 -13.37 -16.04 2.67
C ALA A 75 -14.80 -16.22 3.21
N VAL A 76 -15.02 -17.30 3.95
CA VAL A 76 -16.30 -17.55 4.65
C VAL A 76 -16.18 -16.95 6.05
N PRO A 77 -17.06 -16.02 6.43
CA PRO A 77 -17.02 -15.43 7.76
C PRO A 77 -17.14 -16.49 8.87
N VAL A 78 -16.28 -16.40 9.87
CA VAL A 78 -16.32 -17.24 11.06
C VAL A 78 -16.79 -16.39 12.23
N LYS A 79 -17.97 -16.71 12.77
CA LYS A 79 -18.55 -16.04 13.93
C LYS A 79 -18.75 -17.07 15.05
N ASP A 80 -18.29 -16.75 16.26
CA ASP A 80 -18.40 -17.62 17.44
C ASP A 80 -17.87 -19.05 17.20
N GLY A 81 -16.77 -19.17 16.42
CA GLY A 81 -16.16 -20.47 16.07
C GLY A 81 -16.95 -21.28 15.04
N LYS A 82 -17.87 -20.66 14.29
CA LYS A 82 -18.66 -21.30 13.26
C LYS A 82 -18.59 -20.53 11.95
N ALA A 83 -18.33 -21.23 10.83
CA ALA A 83 -18.47 -20.71 9.47
C ALA A 83 -19.91 -20.96 9.00
N GLU A 84 -20.57 -19.90 8.53
CA GLU A 84 -21.92 -19.97 7.95
C GLU A 84 -21.82 -20.14 6.44
N VAL A 85 -22.36 -21.23 5.92
CA VAL A 85 -22.26 -21.61 4.49
C VAL A 85 -23.63 -21.81 3.91
N PHE A 86 -23.94 -21.09 2.85
CA PHE A 86 -25.20 -21.27 2.10
C PHE A 86 -25.00 -22.22 0.92
N LEU A 87 -25.80 -23.27 0.88
CA LEU A 87 -25.78 -24.27 -0.19
C LEU A 87 -27.12 -24.28 -0.94
N TRP A 88 -27.07 -24.01 -2.24
CA TRP A 88 -28.22 -24.18 -3.11
C TRP A 88 -28.68 -25.63 -3.13
N GLN A 89 -29.92 -25.88 -3.62
CA GLN A 89 -30.40 -27.22 -3.90
C GLN A 89 -29.43 -27.96 -4.87
N LEU A 90 -29.09 -29.20 -4.56
CA LEU A 90 -28.06 -29.98 -5.26
C LEU A 90 -26.69 -29.28 -5.34
N GLY A 91 -26.47 -28.24 -4.54
CA GLY A 91 -25.21 -27.50 -4.51
C GLY A 91 -24.14 -28.20 -3.68
N CYS A 92 -22.90 -27.91 -4.00
CA CYS A 92 -21.75 -28.32 -3.19
C CYS A 92 -20.77 -27.18 -3.07
N THR A 93 -19.96 -27.22 -1.98
CA THR A 93 -18.79 -26.36 -1.82
C THR A 93 -17.64 -27.11 -1.17
N VAL A 94 -16.44 -26.60 -1.39
CA VAL A 94 -15.20 -27.12 -0.82
C VAL A 94 -14.56 -25.99 -0.03
N LEU A 95 -14.47 -26.17 1.28
CA LEU A 95 -13.89 -25.19 2.18
C LEU A 95 -12.46 -25.60 2.54
N ASN A 96 -11.52 -24.70 2.34
CA ASN A 96 -10.15 -24.82 2.88
C ASN A 96 -10.10 -24.16 4.25
N VAL A 97 -9.90 -24.95 5.29
CA VAL A 97 -9.74 -24.48 6.68
C VAL A 97 -8.26 -24.52 7.02
N GLN A 98 -7.68 -23.36 7.21
CA GLN A 98 -6.24 -23.21 7.43
C GLN A 98 -5.98 -22.17 8.54
N PRO A 99 -4.78 -22.18 9.18
CA PRO A 99 -4.44 -21.12 10.13
C PRO A 99 -4.67 -19.74 9.53
N ALA A 100 -5.29 -18.87 10.29
CA ALA A 100 -5.42 -17.47 9.90
C ALA A 100 -4.01 -16.87 9.86
N HIS A 101 -3.45 -16.71 8.66
CA HIS A 101 -2.21 -15.98 8.48
C HIS A 101 -2.50 -14.49 8.63
N ARG A 102 -2.41 -13.97 9.84
CA ARG A 102 -2.35 -12.54 10.06
C ARG A 102 -0.91 -12.11 9.78
N LEU A 103 -0.68 -11.57 8.60
CA LEU A 103 0.62 -11.00 8.22
C LEU A 103 0.81 -9.63 8.86
N GLN A 104 -0.28 -9.02 9.31
CA GLN A 104 -0.35 -7.66 9.81
C GLN A 104 0.45 -7.48 11.13
N LYS A 105 1.23 -6.40 11.19
CA LYS A 105 1.67 -5.81 12.47
C LYS A 105 0.45 -5.20 13.18
N PRO A 106 0.15 -5.54 14.43
CA PRO A 106 -1.00 -4.99 15.12
C PRO A 106 -1.00 -3.47 15.14
N LEU A 107 -2.15 -2.86 14.83
CA LEU A 107 -2.40 -1.43 14.96
C LEU A 107 -3.22 -1.18 16.22
N GLU A 108 -2.72 -0.35 17.12
CA GLU A 108 -3.45 -0.02 18.33
C GLU A 108 -4.59 0.98 18.07
N PRO A 109 -5.73 0.84 18.74
CA PRO A 109 -6.80 1.83 18.64
C PRO A 109 -6.32 3.23 19.03
N GLY A 110 -6.69 4.22 18.25
CA GLY A 110 -6.30 5.61 18.48
C GLY A 110 -6.86 6.53 17.41
N MET A 111 -6.72 7.83 17.65
CA MET A 111 -7.07 8.87 16.69
C MET A 111 -5.80 9.43 16.04
N GLY A 112 -5.95 9.96 14.84
CA GLY A 112 -4.86 10.61 14.11
C GLY A 112 -5.33 11.72 13.19
N VAL A 113 -4.37 12.41 12.61
CA VAL A 113 -4.59 13.48 11.64
C VAL A 113 -3.92 13.10 10.33
N LEU A 114 -4.64 13.25 9.22
CA LEU A 114 -4.09 13.19 7.86
C LEU A 114 -3.77 14.62 7.44
N ALA A 115 -2.48 14.93 7.34
CA ALA A 115 -1.99 16.23 6.87
C ALA A 115 -0.58 16.04 6.30
N HIS A 116 -0.41 16.34 5.01
CA HIS A 116 0.92 16.25 4.42
C HIS A 116 1.83 17.37 4.94
N ILE A 117 3.14 17.14 4.91
CA ILE A 117 4.18 18.09 5.36
C ILE A 117 3.97 19.46 4.70
N THR A 118 3.74 19.49 3.39
CA THR A 118 3.56 20.74 2.62
C THR A 118 2.29 21.51 2.95
N SER A 119 1.29 20.89 3.58
CA SER A 119 0.07 21.57 4.02
C SER A 119 0.19 22.23 5.40
N LEU A 120 1.30 22.02 6.10
CA LEU A 120 1.55 22.68 7.37
C LEU A 120 2.04 24.12 7.14
N PRO A 121 1.68 25.07 8.03
CA PRO A 121 2.14 26.46 7.91
C PRO A 121 3.66 26.55 7.93
N SER A 122 4.23 27.33 7.03
CA SER A 122 5.64 27.67 7.04
C SER A 122 5.83 29.18 6.99
N ASN A 123 6.90 29.67 7.63
CA ASN A 123 7.30 31.07 7.56
C ASN A 123 8.29 31.35 6.40
N GLU A 124 8.75 30.29 5.72
CA GLU A 124 9.75 30.37 4.65
C GLU A 124 9.10 30.19 3.27
N ASP A 125 9.67 30.84 2.25
CA ASP A 125 9.23 30.66 0.88
C ASP A 125 9.65 29.28 0.36
N SER A 126 8.71 28.54 -0.25
CA SER A 126 8.99 27.23 -0.83
C SER A 126 9.85 27.34 -2.09
N ALA A 127 10.83 26.46 -2.22
CA ALA A 127 11.61 26.31 -3.46
C ALA A 127 10.78 25.70 -4.61
N ILE A 128 9.72 24.95 -4.29
CA ILE A 128 8.87 24.27 -5.29
C ILE A 128 7.95 25.25 -6.01
N THR A 129 7.40 26.23 -5.29
CA THR A 129 6.49 27.21 -5.86
C THR A 129 6.87 28.60 -5.33
N PRO A 130 7.52 29.44 -6.14
CA PRO A 130 7.90 30.79 -5.72
C PRO A 130 6.70 31.58 -5.21
N GLY A 131 6.82 32.13 -3.99
CA GLY A 131 5.75 32.89 -3.34
C GLY A 131 4.70 32.07 -2.58
N GLN A 132 4.76 30.74 -2.59
CA GLN A 132 3.99 29.88 -1.70
C GLN A 132 4.83 29.45 -0.50
N LYS A 133 4.24 29.60 0.69
CA LYS A 133 4.83 29.11 1.94
C LYS A 133 4.34 27.69 2.19
N LEU A 134 5.11 26.70 1.74
CA LEU A 134 4.85 25.30 2.00
C LEU A 134 5.60 24.82 3.22
N GLY A 135 5.00 23.91 3.99
CA GLY A 135 5.67 23.27 5.11
C GLY A 135 6.89 22.47 4.67
N VAL A 136 7.94 22.54 5.45
CA VAL A 136 9.16 21.74 5.27
C VAL A 136 9.50 21.02 6.58
N ILE A 137 10.34 19.99 6.50
CA ILE A 137 10.81 19.25 7.67
C ILE A 137 11.82 20.12 8.42
N GLY A 138 11.33 20.77 9.45
CA GLY A 138 12.05 21.73 10.26
C GLY A 138 11.29 22.01 11.56
N ARG A 139 11.37 23.25 12.04
CA ARG A 139 10.75 23.66 13.31
C ARG A 139 9.22 23.46 13.33
N GLU A 140 8.55 23.78 12.23
CA GLU A 140 7.09 23.70 12.13
C GLU A 140 6.58 22.26 12.33
N ILE A 141 7.34 21.28 11.85
CA ILE A 141 7.04 19.86 12.07
C ILE A 141 7.13 19.50 13.56
N SER A 142 8.16 19.95 14.26
CA SER A 142 8.30 19.73 15.70
C SER A 142 7.14 20.36 16.48
N GLU A 143 6.71 21.57 16.10
CA GLU A 143 5.55 22.25 16.70
C GLU A 143 4.24 21.51 16.41
N PHE A 144 4.10 20.94 15.21
CA PHE A 144 2.93 20.12 14.85
C PHE A 144 2.91 18.79 15.61
N ILE A 145 4.04 18.12 15.75
CA ILE A 145 4.15 16.90 16.58
C ILE A 145 3.77 17.19 18.03
N ASP A 146 4.21 18.34 18.56
CA ASP A 146 3.83 18.81 19.90
C ASP A 146 2.31 19.05 20.02
N PHE A 147 1.72 19.65 19.01
CA PHE A 147 0.27 19.86 18.95
C PHE A 147 -0.48 18.53 18.94
N LEU A 148 -0.07 17.56 18.12
CA LEU A 148 -0.68 16.23 18.07
C LEU A 148 -0.61 15.52 19.42
N ALA A 149 0.56 15.53 20.07
CA ALA A 149 0.75 14.92 21.36
C ALA A 149 -0.13 15.56 22.45
N LYS A 150 -0.19 16.90 22.51
CA LYS A 150 -1.01 17.66 23.46
C LYS A 150 -2.51 17.45 23.23
N SER A 151 -2.94 17.21 21.99
CA SER A 151 -4.35 16.93 21.65
C SER A 151 -4.72 15.45 21.78
N GLY A 152 -3.81 14.60 22.26
CA GLY A 152 -4.07 13.18 22.50
C GLY A 152 -4.13 12.33 21.24
N GLN A 153 -3.61 12.83 20.13
CA GLN A 153 -3.48 12.04 18.89
C GLN A 153 -2.40 10.97 19.07
N LYS A 154 -2.56 9.85 18.36
CA LYS A 154 -1.56 8.77 18.29
C LYS A 154 -0.92 8.66 16.92
N TYR A 155 -1.62 9.08 15.87
CA TYR A 155 -1.20 8.88 14.50
C TYR A 155 -1.12 10.19 13.73
N TRP A 156 -0.09 10.29 12.91
CA TRP A 156 0.03 11.33 11.89
C TRP A 156 0.21 10.66 10.54
N GLN A 157 -0.79 10.79 9.68
CA GLN A 157 -0.73 10.27 8.31
C GLN A 157 -0.27 11.36 7.35
N ILE A 158 0.67 11.00 6.49
CA ILE A 158 1.23 11.86 5.45
C ILE A 158 1.12 11.20 4.09
N LEU A 159 1.20 12.00 3.03
CA LEU A 159 1.31 11.52 1.65
C LEU A 159 2.74 11.02 1.37
N PRO A 160 3.00 10.38 0.19
CA PRO A 160 4.33 9.90 -0.13
C PRO A 160 5.40 10.99 -0.01
N VAL A 161 6.54 10.64 0.57
CA VAL A 161 7.70 11.55 0.70
C VAL A 161 8.76 11.31 -0.39
N SER A 162 8.42 10.59 -1.45
CA SER A 162 9.28 10.39 -2.62
C SER A 162 9.42 11.67 -3.44
N PRO A 163 10.50 11.83 -4.23
CA PRO A 163 10.65 12.95 -5.15
C PRO A 163 9.52 12.95 -6.18
N THR A 164 8.91 14.11 -6.39
CA THR A 164 7.77 14.28 -7.29
C THR A 164 8.21 14.52 -8.73
N ASP A 165 7.25 14.45 -9.65
CA ASP A 165 7.38 14.97 -11.00
C ASP A 165 7.44 16.52 -11.03
N GLU A 166 7.48 17.10 -12.23
CA GLU A 166 7.48 18.54 -12.45
C GLU A 166 6.19 19.25 -11.97
N TYR A 167 5.09 18.52 -11.87
CA TYR A 167 3.79 19.04 -11.39
C TYR A 167 3.65 18.95 -9.86
N GLY A 168 4.61 18.36 -9.18
CA GLY A 168 4.63 18.22 -7.73
C GLY A 168 3.72 17.12 -7.19
N SER A 169 3.27 16.16 -8.02
CA SER A 169 2.44 15.04 -7.58
C SER A 169 3.27 14.02 -6.78
N PRO A 170 2.92 13.73 -5.52
CA PRO A 170 3.63 12.72 -4.74
C PRO A 170 3.33 11.28 -5.23
N TYR A 171 2.31 11.10 -6.09
CA TYR A 171 1.94 9.80 -6.67
C TYR A 171 2.60 9.54 -8.03
N ALA A 172 3.16 10.57 -8.66
CA ALA A 172 3.99 10.47 -9.87
C ALA A 172 5.48 10.57 -9.52
N GLY A 173 5.92 9.77 -8.54
CA GLY A 173 7.29 9.81 -8.05
C GLY A 173 8.32 9.30 -9.05
N ILE A 174 9.46 10.00 -9.12
CA ILE A 174 10.60 9.62 -9.96
C ILE A 174 11.52 8.58 -9.31
N SER A 175 11.18 8.13 -8.11
CA SER A 175 11.81 6.99 -7.43
C SER A 175 10.87 6.40 -6.37
N ALA A 176 10.87 5.07 -6.26
CA ALA A 176 10.17 4.33 -5.21
C ALA A 176 10.91 4.32 -3.86
N PHE A 177 12.17 4.76 -3.82
CA PHE A 177 13.07 4.62 -2.66
C PHE A 177 13.60 5.93 -2.12
N ALA A 178 13.87 6.89 -3.01
CA ALA A 178 14.46 8.17 -2.64
C ALA A 178 13.50 9.04 -1.84
N GLY A 179 14.07 9.89 -0.98
CA GLY A 179 13.33 10.93 -0.29
C GLY A 179 13.32 12.25 -1.07
N ASN A 180 12.22 12.98 -1.00
CA ASN A 180 12.08 14.29 -1.62
C ASN A 180 12.84 15.35 -0.82
N ILE A 181 13.96 15.76 -1.34
CA ILE A 181 14.81 16.79 -0.70
C ILE A 181 14.13 18.15 -0.60
N ASN A 182 13.14 18.43 -1.43
CA ASN A 182 12.36 19.67 -1.37
C ASN A 182 11.46 19.77 -0.13
N LEU A 183 11.27 18.65 0.58
CA LEU A 183 10.60 18.63 1.89
C LEU A 183 11.52 19.04 3.03
N LEU A 184 12.83 19.22 2.81
CA LEU A 184 13.79 19.56 3.85
C LEU A 184 13.96 21.07 4.00
N ASP A 185 14.21 21.51 5.22
CA ASP A 185 14.79 22.84 5.44
C ASP A 185 16.15 22.93 4.73
N PRO A 186 16.34 23.90 3.80
CA PRO A 186 17.56 23.98 3.00
C PRO A 186 18.84 24.17 3.84
N ALA A 187 18.77 24.94 4.93
CA ALA A 187 19.92 25.18 5.76
C ALA A 187 20.30 23.94 6.60
N ALA A 188 19.29 23.16 7.01
CA ALA A 188 19.54 21.88 7.68
C ALA A 188 20.19 20.87 6.73
N MET A 189 19.69 20.77 5.48
CA MET A 189 20.26 19.91 4.45
C MET A 189 21.73 20.28 4.16
N GLU A 190 22.01 21.57 3.90
CA GLU A 190 23.36 22.06 3.62
C GLU A 190 24.34 21.74 4.75
N ARG A 191 23.89 21.87 6.00
CA ARG A 191 24.71 21.53 7.18
C ARG A 191 25.10 20.05 7.17
N VAL A 192 24.14 19.16 6.94
CA VAL A 192 24.43 17.71 6.91
C VAL A 192 25.38 17.38 5.76
N ILE A 193 25.20 17.99 4.58
CA ILE A 193 26.07 17.79 3.42
C ILE A 193 27.50 18.24 3.74
N SER A 194 27.68 19.42 4.33
CA SER A 194 29.00 19.93 4.67
C SER A 194 29.72 19.10 5.77
N GLU A 195 28.95 18.53 6.71
CA GLU A 195 29.48 17.60 7.71
C GLU A 195 29.96 16.27 7.08
N CYS A 196 29.44 15.86 5.94
CA CYS A 196 29.94 14.67 5.20
C CYS A 196 31.32 14.88 4.61
N ASP A 197 31.69 16.13 4.29
CA ASP A 197 32.98 16.50 3.68
C ASP A 197 34.10 16.68 4.72
N ASP A 198 33.76 16.72 6.00
CA ASP A 198 34.74 16.76 7.09
C ASP A 198 35.16 15.35 7.52
N PRO A 199 36.39 14.90 7.18
CA PRO A 199 36.86 13.56 7.53
C PRO A 199 36.92 13.28 9.05
N GLN A 200 36.87 14.32 9.89
CA GLN A 200 36.84 14.19 11.34
C GLN A 200 35.41 14.14 11.90
N SER A 201 34.43 14.43 11.06
CA SER A 201 33.03 14.38 11.44
C SER A 201 32.55 12.93 11.52
N ARG A 202 31.75 12.63 12.55
CA ARG A 202 31.02 11.36 12.64
C ARG A 202 30.12 11.16 11.41
N ARG A 203 29.61 12.23 10.82
CA ARG A 203 28.74 12.18 9.64
C ARG A 203 29.43 11.61 8.41
N ALA A 204 30.74 11.80 8.24
CA ALA A 204 31.48 11.19 7.13
C ALA A 204 31.44 9.66 7.18
N ALA A 205 31.62 9.06 8.38
CA ALA A 205 31.51 7.60 8.54
C ALA A 205 30.08 7.10 8.35
N GLU A 206 29.08 7.77 8.93
CA GLU A 206 27.66 7.45 8.78
C GLU A 206 27.21 7.51 7.30
N TYR A 207 27.73 8.48 6.54
CA TYR A 207 27.48 8.61 5.11
C TYR A 207 28.01 7.40 4.32
N GLN A 208 29.22 6.94 4.59
CA GLN A 208 29.78 5.76 3.94
C GLN A 208 28.93 4.49 4.25
N GLU A 209 28.52 4.34 5.49
CA GLU A 209 27.62 3.22 5.88
C GLU A 209 26.25 3.32 5.19
N PHE A 210 25.69 4.55 5.08
CA PHE A 210 24.45 4.79 4.35
C PHE A 210 24.58 4.40 2.88
N CYS A 211 25.64 4.83 2.18
CA CYS A 211 25.88 4.47 0.78
C CYS A 211 26.00 2.97 0.61
N ALA A 212 26.77 2.29 1.45
CA ALA A 212 26.96 0.84 1.37
C ALA A 212 25.64 0.07 1.60
N ARG A 213 24.85 0.47 2.59
CA ARG A 213 23.56 -0.17 2.92
C ARG A 213 22.49 0.04 1.87
N ASN A 214 22.50 1.18 1.18
CA ASN A 214 21.47 1.59 0.23
C ASN A 214 21.89 1.48 -1.23
N SER A 215 23.07 0.90 -1.53
CA SER A 215 23.63 0.84 -2.90
C SER A 215 22.67 0.20 -3.92
N TYR A 216 21.77 -0.68 -3.49
CA TYR A 216 20.80 -1.37 -4.34
C TYR A 216 19.80 -0.43 -5.05
N TRP A 217 19.58 0.79 -4.55
CA TRP A 217 18.75 1.83 -5.18
C TRP A 217 19.47 3.18 -5.31
N LEU A 218 20.33 3.52 -4.35
CA LEU A 218 20.97 4.83 -4.26
C LEU A 218 21.91 5.10 -5.45
N ASP A 219 22.60 4.08 -5.90
CA ASP A 219 23.58 4.20 -7.00
C ASP A 219 22.88 4.50 -8.32
N SER A 220 21.81 3.77 -8.64
CA SER A 220 21.03 4.01 -9.85
C SER A 220 20.27 5.33 -9.77
N TYR A 221 19.68 5.66 -8.63
CA TYR A 221 19.00 6.94 -8.43
C TYR A 221 19.94 8.13 -8.60
N ALA A 222 21.12 8.10 -7.96
CA ALA A 222 22.09 9.20 -8.05
C ALA A 222 22.62 9.37 -9.47
N ALA A 223 22.88 8.26 -10.19
CA ALA A 223 23.26 8.29 -11.60
C ALA A 223 22.14 8.83 -12.49
N PHE A 224 20.89 8.38 -12.29
CA PHE A 224 19.72 8.88 -13.00
C PHE A 224 19.58 10.40 -12.84
N ARG A 225 19.65 10.92 -11.63
CA ARG A 225 19.60 12.36 -11.35
C ARG A 225 20.78 13.12 -11.97
N ALA A 226 21.98 12.59 -11.85
CA ALA A 226 23.17 13.22 -12.43
C ALA A 226 23.09 13.33 -13.97
N ILE A 227 22.48 12.33 -14.63
CA ILE A 227 22.26 12.37 -16.07
C ILE A 227 21.16 13.37 -16.42
N LYS A 228 20.07 13.45 -15.62
CA LYS A 228 19.04 14.48 -15.74
C LYS A 228 19.63 15.89 -15.65
N ASP A 229 20.49 16.14 -14.65
CA ASP A 229 21.17 17.44 -14.48
C ASP A 229 22.06 17.76 -15.70
N LEU A 230 22.72 16.75 -16.26
CA LEU A 230 23.59 16.92 -17.44
C LEU A 230 22.81 17.23 -18.72
N LEU A 231 21.64 16.58 -18.92
CA LEU A 231 20.87 16.62 -20.16
C LEU A 231 19.67 17.57 -20.12
N GLY A 232 19.40 18.24 -18.97
CA GLY A 232 18.34 19.24 -18.86
C GLY A 232 16.95 18.66 -18.65
N GLU A 233 16.82 17.60 -17.84
CA GLU A 233 15.55 16.94 -17.46
C GLU A 233 14.84 16.20 -18.62
N GLU A 234 15.52 15.88 -19.71
CA GLU A 234 14.97 15.02 -20.78
C GLU A 234 14.59 13.64 -20.24
N VAL A 235 13.52 13.04 -20.79
CA VAL A 235 13.10 11.67 -20.45
C VAL A 235 14.17 10.65 -20.82
N TRP A 236 14.34 9.61 -20.02
CA TRP A 236 15.47 8.69 -20.18
C TRP A 236 15.48 7.93 -21.52
N GLN A 237 14.32 7.75 -22.13
CA GLN A 237 14.18 7.11 -23.45
C GLN A 237 14.86 7.92 -24.55
N ASP A 238 14.91 9.24 -24.42
CA ASP A 238 15.53 10.14 -25.39
C ASP A 238 17.02 10.39 -25.13
N TRP A 239 17.57 9.88 -24.05
CA TRP A 239 18.97 10.06 -23.72
C TRP A 239 19.92 9.47 -24.78
N PRO A 240 21.13 9.98 -24.90
CA PRO A 240 22.19 9.33 -25.68
C PRO A 240 22.35 7.86 -25.26
N LYS A 241 22.59 6.99 -26.25
CA LYS A 241 22.65 5.52 -26.06
C LYS A 241 23.48 5.08 -24.84
N GLN A 242 24.56 5.80 -24.54
CA GLN A 242 25.47 5.49 -23.43
C GLN A 242 24.86 5.70 -22.04
N TYR A 243 23.70 6.35 -21.94
CA TYR A 243 23.01 6.64 -20.69
C TYR A 243 21.63 5.97 -20.59
N ARG A 244 21.13 5.34 -21.66
CA ARG A 244 19.79 4.74 -21.69
C ARG A 244 19.63 3.49 -20.85
N SER A 245 20.72 2.90 -20.39
CA SER A 245 20.68 1.68 -19.58
C SER A 245 21.56 1.83 -18.37
N TRP A 246 21.04 1.41 -17.22
CA TRP A 246 21.82 1.38 -15.99
C TRP A 246 22.98 0.40 -16.08
N SER A 247 24.17 0.82 -15.66
CA SER A 247 25.30 -0.04 -15.36
C SER A 247 26.21 0.60 -14.32
N GLN A 248 26.93 -0.23 -13.58
CA GLN A 248 27.92 0.24 -12.59
C GLN A 248 29.00 1.15 -13.21
N GLU A 249 29.29 1.01 -14.49
CA GLU A 249 30.27 1.84 -15.22
C GLU A 249 29.88 3.31 -15.24
N LEU A 250 28.59 3.64 -15.10
CA LEU A 250 28.13 5.02 -15.06
C LEU A 250 28.63 5.76 -13.81
N LEU A 251 28.90 5.05 -12.72
CA LEU A 251 29.44 5.64 -11.49
C LEU A 251 30.90 6.08 -11.64
N GLU A 252 31.62 5.54 -12.63
CA GLU A 252 33.04 5.84 -12.89
C GLU A 252 33.21 6.95 -13.92
N ARG A 253 32.10 7.49 -14.48
CA ARG A 253 32.15 8.53 -15.49
C ARG A 253 32.52 9.88 -14.89
N PRO A 254 33.65 10.51 -15.33
CA PRO A 254 34.11 11.79 -14.75
C PRO A 254 33.09 12.91 -14.84
N GLU A 255 32.30 12.96 -15.93
CA GLU A 255 31.28 13.98 -16.17
C GLU A 255 30.08 13.87 -15.22
N LEU A 256 29.85 12.70 -14.62
CA LEU A 256 28.74 12.46 -13.67
C LEU A 256 29.20 12.45 -12.21
N ALA A 257 30.48 12.26 -11.93
CA ALA A 257 31.01 11.93 -10.62
C ALA A 257 30.60 12.96 -9.54
N GLN A 258 30.71 14.27 -9.84
CA GLN A 258 30.37 15.32 -8.89
C GLN A 258 28.87 15.36 -8.58
N ALA A 259 28.03 15.22 -9.61
CA ALA A 259 26.58 15.23 -9.45
C ALA A 259 26.08 13.96 -8.72
N ILE A 260 26.62 12.79 -9.05
CA ILE A 260 26.33 11.53 -8.34
C ILE A 260 26.62 11.68 -6.84
N GLU A 261 27.79 12.21 -6.51
CA GLU A 261 28.19 12.40 -5.09
C GLU A 261 27.28 13.39 -4.39
N LEU A 262 26.89 14.47 -5.07
CA LEU A 262 25.93 15.44 -4.52
C LEU A 262 24.57 14.78 -4.23
N HIS A 263 24.00 14.05 -5.20
CA HIS A 263 22.71 13.38 -5.01
C HIS A 263 22.75 12.32 -3.91
N ARG A 264 23.85 11.59 -3.76
CA ARG A 264 24.02 10.65 -2.63
C ARG A 264 24.01 11.38 -1.28
N LYS A 265 24.74 12.51 -1.15
CA LYS A 265 24.75 13.33 0.06
C LYS A 265 23.40 13.95 0.37
N GLN A 266 22.66 14.40 -0.65
CA GLN A 266 21.29 14.90 -0.50
C GLN A 266 20.35 13.81 0.05
N GLN A 267 20.46 12.59 -0.45
CA GLN A 267 19.66 11.47 0.07
C GLN A 267 20.09 11.07 1.49
N PHE A 268 21.36 11.14 1.81
CA PHE A 268 21.81 10.96 3.19
C PHE A 268 21.29 12.06 4.11
N ALA A 269 21.30 13.32 3.67
CA ALA A 269 20.73 14.43 4.45
C ALA A 269 19.22 14.21 4.70
N PHE A 270 18.48 13.76 3.70
CA PHE A 270 17.08 13.37 3.87
C PHE A 270 16.94 12.29 4.95
N ASP A 271 17.73 11.23 4.85
CA ASP A 271 17.70 10.09 5.79
C ASP A 271 17.99 10.53 7.24
N VAL A 272 18.98 11.39 7.42
CA VAL A 272 19.35 11.94 8.74
C VAL A 272 18.22 12.79 9.34
N ILE A 273 17.71 13.75 8.55
CA ILE A 273 16.71 14.72 9.04
C ILE A 273 15.38 13.99 9.29
N TRP A 274 14.98 13.11 8.37
CA TRP A 274 13.75 12.32 8.51
C TRP A 274 13.80 11.36 9.71
N SER A 275 14.92 10.66 9.92
CA SER A 275 15.08 9.78 11.09
C SER A 275 15.02 10.54 12.41
N GLN A 276 15.52 11.78 12.47
CA GLN A 276 15.38 12.63 13.65
C GLN A 276 13.91 13.01 13.89
N THR A 277 13.18 13.38 12.84
CA THR A 277 11.76 13.70 12.91
C THR A 277 10.94 12.50 13.38
N LEU A 278 11.23 11.32 12.83
CA LEU A 278 10.56 10.07 13.22
C LEU A 278 10.86 9.71 14.69
N ALA A 279 12.10 9.88 15.13
CA ALA A 279 12.49 9.66 16.52
C ALA A 279 11.81 10.65 17.48
N GLU A 280 11.69 11.92 17.10
CA GLU A 280 10.95 12.93 17.86
C GLU A 280 9.46 12.58 17.99
N ALA A 281 8.80 12.24 16.89
CA ALA A 281 7.40 11.82 16.89
C ALA A 281 7.18 10.63 17.84
N ARG A 282 8.00 9.59 17.72
CA ARG A 282 7.94 8.38 18.56
C ARG A 282 8.17 8.69 20.04
N ALA A 283 9.11 9.58 20.36
CA ALA A 283 9.39 9.99 21.74
C ALA A 283 8.20 10.71 22.39
N LYS A 284 7.34 11.34 21.58
CA LYS A 284 6.10 12.01 22.02
C LYS A 284 4.86 11.12 21.88
N GLY A 285 5.03 9.83 21.55
CA GLY A 285 3.95 8.85 21.41
C GLY A 285 3.17 8.96 20.09
N ILE A 286 3.69 9.67 19.10
CA ILE A 286 3.10 9.80 17.77
C ILE A 286 3.75 8.79 16.82
N GLN A 287 2.93 8.02 16.12
CA GLN A 287 3.34 7.09 15.06
C GLN A 287 3.00 7.70 13.70
N ILE A 288 3.95 7.63 12.77
CA ILE A 288 3.76 8.16 11.41
C ILE A 288 3.23 7.05 10.50
N ILE A 289 2.11 7.34 9.84
CA ILE A 289 1.55 6.53 8.77
C ILE A 289 1.97 7.19 7.46
N GLY A 290 2.83 6.50 6.71
CA GLY A 290 3.21 6.93 5.36
C GLY A 290 2.26 6.41 4.30
N ASP A 291 2.58 6.71 3.05
CA ASP A 291 1.81 6.30 1.89
C ASP A 291 2.74 5.75 0.80
N MET A 292 2.30 4.71 0.13
CA MET A 292 3.05 4.04 -0.93
C MET A 292 2.17 3.91 -2.17
N PRO A 293 2.40 4.71 -3.23
CA PRO A 293 1.73 4.54 -4.50
C PRO A 293 1.95 3.13 -5.05
N MET A 294 0.94 2.52 -5.64
CA MET A 294 1.13 1.20 -6.25
C MET A 294 2.15 1.28 -7.39
N PHE A 295 1.96 2.20 -8.31
CA PHE A 295 2.80 2.34 -9.51
C PHE A 295 3.91 3.37 -9.33
N VAL A 296 4.84 3.41 -10.28
CA VAL A 296 5.92 4.40 -10.40
C VAL A 296 5.84 5.07 -11.77
N SER A 297 6.41 6.27 -11.92
CA SER A 297 6.44 6.97 -13.20
C SER A 297 7.29 6.23 -14.25
N GLU A 298 6.90 6.33 -15.51
CA GLU A 298 7.72 5.83 -16.63
C GLU A 298 9.10 6.49 -16.63
N ASP A 299 9.15 7.79 -16.41
CA ASP A 299 10.39 8.54 -16.26
C ASP A 299 10.86 8.54 -14.80
N SER A 300 11.34 7.38 -14.36
CA SER A 300 11.85 7.17 -13.00
C SER A 300 13.14 6.38 -12.99
N ALA A 301 13.92 6.55 -11.93
CA ALA A 301 15.13 5.78 -11.69
C ALA A 301 14.87 4.27 -11.64
N ASP A 302 13.70 3.88 -11.17
CA ASP A 302 13.29 2.48 -11.04
C ASP A 302 13.04 1.82 -12.40
N VAL A 303 12.25 2.48 -13.26
CA VAL A 303 11.95 1.97 -14.61
C VAL A 303 13.22 1.97 -15.48
N TRP A 304 14.03 3.01 -15.39
CA TRP A 304 15.31 3.08 -16.10
C TRP A 304 16.31 2.01 -15.65
N ALA A 305 16.38 1.72 -14.35
CA ALA A 305 17.33 0.75 -13.82
C ALA A 305 16.88 -0.70 -13.97
N HIS A 306 15.58 -0.94 -14.01
CA HIS A 306 14.95 -2.27 -14.02
C HIS A 306 13.84 -2.38 -15.06
N PRO A 307 14.07 -2.04 -16.33
CA PRO A 307 13.02 -2.03 -17.36
C PRO A 307 12.33 -3.39 -17.52
N GLU A 308 13.01 -4.50 -17.22
CA GLU A 308 12.46 -5.86 -17.29
C GLU A 308 11.31 -6.12 -16.30
N LEU A 309 11.19 -5.29 -15.26
CA LEU A 309 10.13 -5.41 -14.25
C LEU A 309 8.84 -4.71 -14.64
N PHE A 310 8.85 -3.97 -15.74
CA PHE A 310 7.72 -3.13 -16.16
C PHE A 310 7.28 -3.51 -17.58
N ALA A 311 6.01 -3.22 -17.91
CA ALA A 311 5.45 -3.49 -19.24
C ALA A 311 5.82 -2.37 -20.20
N LEU A 312 7.00 -2.48 -20.78
CA LEU A 312 7.58 -1.53 -21.72
C LEU A 312 7.76 -2.16 -23.11
N ASP A 313 7.75 -1.33 -24.14
CA ASP A 313 8.11 -1.72 -25.49
C ASP A 313 9.66 -1.78 -25.68
N ASP A 314 10.10 -2.19 -26.86
CA ASP A 314 11.52 -2.31 -27.19
C ASP A 314 12.29 -0.97 -27.17
N THR A 315 11.58 0.16 -27.12
CA THR A 315 12.16 1.52 -27.03
C THR A 315 12.19 2.07 -25.61
N GLY A 316 11.61 1.34 -24.64
CA GLY A 316 11.55 1.70 -23.25
C GLY A 316 10.32 2.54 -22.87
N HIS A 317 9.41 2.74 -23.80
CA HIS A 317 8.13 3.40 -23.49
C HIS A 317 7.09 2.42 -22.97
N THR A 318 6.15 2.93 -22.18
CA THR A 318 5.06 2.14 -21.62
C THR A 318 4.24 1.46 -22.72
N GLU A 319 4.20 0.13 -22.72
CA GLU A 319 3.32 -0.66 -23.58
C GLU A 319 1.93 -0.81 -22.97
N LEU A 320 1.88 -1.07 -21.66
CA LEU A 320 0.65 -1.19 -20.89
C LEU A 320 0.68 -0.23 -19.70
N GLN A 321 -0.15 0.80 -19.76
CA GLN A 321 -0.29 1.77 -18.67
C GLN A 321 -1.41 1.38 -17.69
N ALA A 322 -1.21 1.76 -16.44
CA ALA A 322 -2.24 1.65 -15.42
C ALA A 322 -3.34 2.72 -15.60
N GLY A 323 -4.53 2.41 -15.10
CA GLY A 323 -5.65 3.33 -15.12
C GLY A 323 -6.87 2.75 -14.40
N ALA A 324 -8.03 3.35 -14.65
CA ALA A 324 -9.31 2.88 -14.13
C ALA A 324 -10.38 2.90 -15.23
N PRO A 325 -11.32 1.93 -15.22
CA PRO A 325 -12.48 1.99 -16.11
C PRO A 325 -13.39 3.15 -15.74
N ALA A 326 -14.35 3.46 -16.62
CA ALA A 326 -15.40 4.42 -16.31
C ALA A 326 -16.17 4.04 -15.03
N ASP A 327 -16.37 5.02 -14.16
CA ASP A 327 -17.08 4.87 -12.90
C ASP A 327 -17.92 6.12 -12.57
N ALA A 328 -18.43 6.22 -11.33
CA ALA A 328 -19.21 7.36 -10.87
C ALA A 328 -18.38 8.65 -10.76
N PHE A 329 -17.05 8.56 -10.64
CA PHE A 329 -16.14 9.70 -10.51
C PHE A 329 -15.58 10.16 -11.86
N SER A 330 -15.42 9.24 -12.82
CA SER A 330 -14.94 9.55 -14.17
C SER A 330 -15.71 8.76 -15.21
N GLN A 331 -16.57 9.45 -15.99
CA GLN A 331 -17.38 8.83 -17.03
C GLN A 331 -16.54 8.26 -18.19
N ASP A 332 -15.36 8.82 -18.43
CA ASP A 332 -14.44 8.39 -19.48
C ASP A 332 -13.38 7.39 -18.99
N GLY A 333 -13.38 7.06 -17.68
CA GLY A 333 -12.29 6.34 -17.03
C GLY A 333 -11.05 7.20 -16.82
N GLN A 334 -9.94 6.57 -16.41
CA GLN A 334 -8.70 7.28 -16.09
C GLN A 334 -7.51 6.61 -16.75
N LEU A 335 -6.60 7.43 -17.27
CA LEU A 335 -5.27 7.06 -17.73
C LEU A 335 -4.26 7.66 -16.76
N TRP A 336 -3.45 6.82 -16.10
CA TRP A 336 -2.50 7.29 -15.08
C TRP A 336 -1.09 7.52 -15.63
N GLY A 337 -0.79 6.97 -16.83
CA GLY A 337 0.52 7.14 -17.48
C GLY A 337 1.64 6.27 -16.89
N ASN A 338 1.40 5.57 -15.80
CA ASN A 338 2.38 4.70 -15.17
C ASN A 338 2.45 3.35 -15.88
N PRO A 339 3.64 2.77 -16.14
CA PRO A 339 3.75 1.40 -16.64
C PRO A 339 3.21 0.40 -15.62
N THR A 340 2.53 -0.63 -16.11
CA THR A 340 2.15 -1.75 -15.25
C THR A 340 3.32 -2.68 -15.01
N TYR A 341 3.21 -3.58 -14.02
CA TYR A 341 4.27 -4.51 -13.65
C TYR A 341 4.26 -5.78 -14.50
N THR A 342 5.43 -6.27 -14.87
CA THR A 342 5.65 -7.62 -15.40
C THR A 342 5.77 -8.60 -14.24
N TRP A 343 4.63 -9.00 -13.64
CA TRP A 343 4.58 -9.79 -12.42
C TRP A 343 5.35 -11.11 -12.48
N GLN A 344 5.49 -11.72 -13.67
CA GLN A 344 6.30 -12.91 -13.82
C GLN A 344 7.78 -12.63 -13.58
N ALA A 345 8.31 -11.51 -14.09
CA ALA A 345 9.70 -11.10 -13.84
C ALA A 345 9.94 -10.83 -12.35
N HIS A 346 9.01 -10.13 -11.68
CA HIS A 346 9.07 -9.95 -10.23
C HIS A 346 9.07 -11.27 -9.46
N LYS A 347 8.27 -12.24 -9.88
CA LYS A 347 8.23 -13.57 -9.27
C LYS A 347 9.54 -14.33 -9.50
N ASP A 348 10.10 -14.26 -10.69
CA ASP A 348 11.35 -14.95 -11.06
C ASP A 348 12.56 -14.43 -10.28
N GLU A 349 12.57 -13.14 -9.91
CA GLU A 349 13.56 -12.56 -8.99
C GLU A 349 13.21 -12.73 -7.49
N GLY A 350 12.14 -13.46 -7.15
CA GLY A 350 11.65 -13.64 -5.78
C GLY A 350 11.05 -12.38 -5.16
N TYR A 351 10.46 -11.51 -5.97
CA TYR A 351 9.89 -10.20 -5.58
C TYR A 351 10.89 -9.25 -4.92
N ARG A 352 12.17 -9.38 -5.23
CA ARG A 352 13.25 -8.64 -4.57
C ARG A 352 13.02 -7.13 -4.58
N TRP A 353 12.66 -6.54 -5.72
CA TRP A 353 12.39 -5.11 -5.83
C TRP A 353 11.27 -4.67 -4.88
N TRP A 354 10.16 -5.43 -4.79
CA TRP A 354 9.06 -5.15 -3.86
C TRP A 354 9.45 -5.31 -2.40
N ILE A 355 10.25 -6.32 -2.08
CA ILE A 355 10.74 -6.55 -0.71
C ILE A 355 11.62 -5.39 -0.26
N GLU A 356 12.50 -4.88 -1.11
CA GLU A 356 13.33 -3.73 -0.79
C GLU A 356 12.49 -2.44 -0.67
N ARG A 357 11.47 -2.27 -1.52
CA ARG A 357 10.52 -1.16 -1.43
C ARG A 357 9.75 -1.20 -0.10
N PHE A 358 9.27 -2.37 0.33
CA PHE A 358 8.63 -2.54 1.62
C PHE A 358 9.60 -2.30 2.76
N ARG A 359 10.83 -2.81 2.69
CA ARG A 359 11.87 -2.56 3.69
C ARG A 359 12.17 -1.06 3.84
N ARG A 360 12.27 -0.33 2.72
CA ARG A 360 12.47 1.12 2.73
C ARG A 360 11.30 1.84 3.39
N SER A 361 10.09 1.45 3.08
CA SER A 361 8.87 1.99 3.70
C SER A 361 8.85 1.77 5.23
N PHE A 362 9.24 0.58 5.72
CA PHE A 362 9.30 0.28 7.16
C PHE A 362 10.41 1.07 7.88
N TYR A 363 11.43 1.48 7.14
CA TYR A 363 12.44 2.40 7.66
C TYR A 363 11.90 3.82 7.78
N LEU A 364 11.10 4.26 6.81
CA LEU A 364 10.57 5.63 6.74
C LEU A 364 9.36 5.84 7.66
N TYR A 365 8.56 4.82 7.97
CA TYR A 365 7.28 4.96 8.65
C TYR A 365 7.06 3.89 9.73
N ASP A 366 6.09 4.13 10.61
CA ASP A 366 5.62 3.12 11.57
C ASP A 366 4.59 2.18 10.95
N TYR A 367 3.76 2.73 10.08
CA TYR A 367 2.78 2.04 9.23
C TYR A 367 2.76 2.68 7.84
N THR A 368 2.29 1.93 6.84
CA THR A 368 2.23 2.40 5.45
C THR A 368 0.87 2.08 4.86
N ARG A 369 0.17 3.09 4.36
CA ARG A 369 -0.98 2.90 3.50
C ARG A 369 -0.48 2.39 2.14
N LEU A 370 -0.98 1.24 1.71
CA LEU A 370 -0.79 0.74 0.35
C LEU A 370 -1.88 1.34 -0.52
N ASP A 371 -1.50 2.28 -1.34
CA ASP A 371 -2.38 2.90 -2.31
C ASP A 371 -2.82 1.90 -3.37
N HIS A 372 -4.07 1.99 -3.81
CA HIS A 372 -4.67 1.09 -4.81
C HIS A 372 -4.47 -0.39 -4.48
N PHE A 373 -4.71 -0.80 -3.22
CA PHE A 373 -4.50 -2.19 -2.77
C PHE A 373 -5.25 -3.22 -3.60
N ILE A 374 -6.40 -2.86 -4.18
CA ILE A 374 -7.15 -3.73 -5.08
C ILE A 374 -6.32 -4.22 -6.26
N GLY A 375 -5.35 -3.43 -6.71
CA GLY A 375 -4.44 -3.74 -7.81
C GLY A 375 -3.54 -4.95 -7.54
N PHE A 376 -3.29 -5.31 -6.27
CA PHE A 376 -2.59 -6.54 -5.94
C PHE A 376 -3.40 -7.80 -6.23
N THR A 377 -4.73 -7.71 -6.39
CA THR A 377 -5.57 -8.80 -6.90
C THR A 377 -5.81 -8.68 -8.39
N SER A 378 -6.23 -7.50 -8.83
CA SER A 378 -6.42 -7.18 -10.25
C SER A 378 -6.33 -5.67 -10.45
N TYR A 379 -5.67 -5.26 -11.51
CA TYR A 379 -5.50 -3.87 -11.92
C TYR A 379 -5.98 -3.67 -13.35
N TYR A 380 -6.37 -2.44 -13.68
CA TYR A 380 -6.83 -2.09 -15.00
C TYR A 380 -5.65 -1.63 -15.85
N ALA A 381 -5.44 -2.28 -16.99
CA ALA A 381 -4.33 -2.01 -17.90
C ALA A 381 -4.86 -1.58 -19.27
N ILE A 382 -4.25 -0.57 -19.83
CA ILE A 382 -4.63 0.05 -21.09
C ILE A 382 -3.40 0.08 -22.00
N GLU A 383 -3.53 -0.42 -23.23
CA GLU A 383 -2.44 -0.36 -24.22
C GLU A 383 -2.15 1.10 -24.60
N GLN A 384 -0.89 1.40 -24.82
CA GLN A 384 -0.46 2.73 -25.24
C GLN A 384 -1.23 3.23 -26.47
N GLY A 385 -1.67 4.48 -26.43
CA GLY A 385 -2.47 5.11 -27.49
C GLY A 385 -3.95 4.76 -27.50
N LYS A 386 -4.42 3.86 -26.61
CA LYS A 386 -5.84 3.56 -26.43
C LYS A 386 -6.47 4.44 -25.36
N THR A 387 -7.80 4.51 -25.38
CA THR A 387 -8.62 5.18 -24.37
C THR A 387 -8.86 4.25 -23.17
N ALA A 388 -9.24 4.82 -22.03
CA ALA A 388 -9.56 4.01 -20.85
C ALA A 388 -10.71 3.01 -21.09
N ALA A 389 -11.64 3.30 -21.99
CA ALA A 389 -12.73 2.37 -22.37
C ALA A 389 -12.24 1.08 -23.03
N GLU A 390 -11.04 1.08 -23.60
CA GLU A 390 -10.44 -0.07 -24.31
C GLU A 390 -9.50 -0.91 -23.44
N GLY A 391 -9.37 -0.56 -22.17
CA GLY A 391 -8.54 -1.29 -21.23
C GLY A 391 -9.14 -2.63 -20.79
N SER A 392 -8.38 -3.39 -20.05
CA SER A 392 -8.80 -4.69 -19.51
C SER A 392 -8.17 -4.98 -18.15
N PHE A 393 -8.88 -5.74 -17.32
CA PHE A 393 -8.33 -6.18 -16.04
C PHE A 393 -7.25 -7.26 -16.24
N LYS A 394 -6.16 -7.12 -15.52
CA LYS A 394 -5.06 -8.08 -15.41
C LYS A 394 -4.94 -8.51 -13.94
N PHE A 395 -4.39 -9.72 -13.72
CA PHE A 395 -4.20 -10.23 -12.37
C PHE A 395 -2.91 -9.68 -11.74
N GLY A 396 -3.01 -9.29 -10.48
CA GLY A 396 -1.88 -8.97 -9.63
C GLY A 396 -1.25 -10.21 -8.97
N PRO A 397 -0.23 -10.03 -8.12
CA PRO A 397 0.52 -11.12 -7.48
C PRO A 397 -0.27 -11.80 -6.33
N GLY A 398 -1.36 -11.19 -5.87
CA GLY A 398 -2.18 -11.70 -4.77
C GLY A 398 -1.39 -11.88 -3.46
N LEU A 399 -1.75 -12.94 -2.73
CA LEU A 399 -1.14 -13.25 -1.44
C LEU A 399 0.33 -13.63 -1.54
N GLU A 400 0.79 -14.15 -2.67
CA GLU A 400 2.14 -14.67 -2.82
C GLU A 400 3.23 -13.63 -2.51
N LEU A 401 3.06 -12.41 -2.99
CA LEU A 401 3.95 -11.29 -2.68
C LEU A 401 4.04 -11.02 -1.17
N PHE A 402 2.89 -10.95 -0.50
CA PHE A 402 2.83 -10.66 0.93
C PHE A 402 3.36 -11.81 1.80
N ASP A 403 3.16 -13.06 1.38
CA ASP A 403 3.76 -14.22 2.04
C ASP A 403 5.29 -14.21 1.96
N VAL A 404 5.84 -13.85 0.79
CA VAL A 404 7.30 -13.69 0.62
C VAL A 404 7.81 -12.52 1.48
N ALA A 405 7.09 -11.39 1.47
CA ALA A 405 7.42 -10.24 2.30
C ALA A 405 7.41 -10.59 3.79
N TYR A 406 6.37 -11.26 4.29
CA TYR A 406 6.29 -11.66 5.68
C TYR A 406 7.44 -12.60 6.11
N LYS A 407 7.82 -13.55 5.25
CA LYS A 407 8.94 -14.47 5.52
C LYS A 407 10.27 -13.73 5.65
N GLN A 408 10.47 -12.64 4.92
CA GLN A 408 11.74 -11.91 4.90
C GLN A 408 11.78 -10.73 5.87
N LEU A 409 10.64 -10.07 6.11
CA LEU A 409 10.55 -8.83 6.87
C LEU A 409 9.84 -8.98 8.22
N GLY A 410 9.15 -10.10 8.46
CA GLY A 410 8.30 -10.28 9.63
C GLY A 410 6.92 -9.62 9.47
N PRO A 411 6.23 -9.27 10.59
CA PRO A 411 4.92 -8.64 10.55
C PRO A 411 4.91 -7.35 9.73
N LEU A 412 3.94 -7.23 8.82
CA LEU A 412 3.86 -6.15 7.83
C LEU A 412 2.99 -5.01 8.37
N PRO A 413 3.51 -3.78 8.50
CA PRO A 413 2.78 -2.62 9.03
C PRO A 413 1.95 -1.92 7.94
N PHE A 414 1.06 -2.65 7.26
CA PHE A 414 0.29 -2.11 6.16
C PHE A 414 -1.15 -1.76 6.53
N ILE A 415 -1.67 -0.75 5.86
CA ILE A 415 -3.07 -0.34 5.80
C ILE A 415 -3.46 -0.44 4.32
N ALA A 416 -4.51 -1.15 4.01
CA ALA A 416 -4.94 -1.34 2.63
C ALA A 416 -5.92 -0.25 2.21
N GLU A 417 -5.60 0.48 1.14
CA GLU A 417 -6.61 1.30 0.47
C GLU A 417 -7.46 0.38 -0.41
N ASP A 418 -8.62 0.03 0.10
CA ASP A 418 -9.60 -0.87 -0.51
C ASP A 418 -10.86 -0.13 -0.99
N LEU A 419 -10.70 1.11 -1.45
CA LEU A 419 -11.79 1.92 -1.97
C LEU A 419 -12.08 1.58 -3.44
N GLY A 420 -13.34 1.79 -3.89
CA GLY A 420 -13.76 1.51 -5.26
C GLY A 420 -14.37 0.12 -5.43
N ALA A 421 -14.03 -0.61 -6.50
CA ALA A 421 -14.62 -1.88 -6.87
C ALA A 421 -14.09 -3.06 -6.02
N VAL A 422 -14.54 -3.17 -4.78
CA VAL A 422 -14.12 -4.22 -3.86
C VAL A 422 -14.73 -5.57 -4.24
N THR A 423 -13.99 -6.35 -5.00
CA THR A 423 -14.40 -7.70 -5.44
C THR A 423 -14.25 -8.73 -4.31
N PRO A 424 -14.86 -9.94 -4.46
CA PRO A 424 -14.62 -11.04 -3.53
C PRO A 424 -13.13 -11.41 -3.38
N ALA A 425 -12.34 -11.28 -4.44
CA ALA A 425 -10.89 -11.54 -4.40
C ALA A 425 -10.15 -10.53 -3.50
N VAL A 426 -10.53 -9.26 -3.56
CA VAL A 426 -9.97 -8.21 -2.68
C VAL A 426 -10.30 -8.52 -1.22
N ARG A 427 -11.56 -8.86 -0.92
CA ARG A 427 -11.97 -9.24 0.45
C ARG A 427 -11.23 -10.46 0.97
N ALA A 428 -11.00 -11.45 0.09
CA ALA A 428 -10.22 -12.62 0.44
C ALA A 428 -8.76 -12.25 0.75
N LEU A 429 -8.15 -11.37 -0.04
CA LEU A 429 -6.77 -10.92 0.21
C LEU A 429 -6.66 -10.13 1.52
N LEU A 430 -7.59 -9.20 1.80
CA LEU A 430 -7.67 -8.48 3.08
C LEU A 430 -7.79 -9.44 4.27
N SER A 431 -8.69 -10.42 4.17
CA SER A 431 -8.87 -11.43 5.23
C SER A 431 -7.63 -12.28 5.44
N GLN A 432 -6.91 -12.66 4.36
CA GLN A 432 -5.70 -13.49 4.42
C GLN A 432 -4.50 -12.72 4.98
N THR A 433 -4.34 -11.46 4.60
CA THR A 433 -3.27 -10.60 5.10
C THR A 433 -3.56 -10.07 6.50
N GLY A 434 -4.83 -9.82 6.83
CA GLY A 434 -5.29 -9.17 8.04
C GLY A 434 -5.00 -7.67 8.06
N PHE A 435 -4.70 -7.05 6.91
CA PHE A 435 -4.51 -5.61 6.82
C PHE A 435 -5.84 -4.88 7.05
N PRO A 436 -5.88 -3.84 7.88
CA PRO A 436 -7.06 -3.01 8.00
C PRO A 436 -7.31 -2.28 6.68
N GLY A 437 -8.58 -2.27 6.25
CA GLY A 437 -9.03 -1.47 5.13
C GLY A 437 -9.34 -0.02 5.53
N MET A 438 -9.92 0.75 4.62
CA MET A 438 -10.34 2.13 4.83
C MET A 438 -11.86 2.26 4.77
N SER A 439 -12.42 3.07 5.66
CA SER A 439 -13.83 3.45 5.67
C SER A 439 -13.95 4.97 5.66
N VAL A 440 -14.44 5.55 4.58
CA VAL A 440 -14.53 7.01 4.41
C VAL A 440 -15.96 7.46 4.60
N ILE A 441 -16.21 8.33 5.59
CA ILE A 441 -17.57 8.79 5.96
C ILE A 441 -18.26 9.50 4.77
N GLN A 442 -17.52 10.25 3.95
CA GLN A 442 -18.06 10.96 2.79
C GLN A 442 -18.60 10.03 1.69
N PHE A 443 -18.22 8.75 1.70
CA PHE A 443 -18.70 7.73 0.75
C PHE A 443 -19.88 6.92 1.31
N ALA A 444 -20.32 7.20 2.54
CA ALA A 444 -21.51 6.55 3.08
C ALA A 444 -22.74 6.91 2.24
N ASP A 445 -23.50 5.90 1.82
CA ASP A 445 -24.73 6.07 1.03
C ASP A 445 -25.70 7.06 1.69
N GLY A 446 -26.41 7.81 0.86
CA GLY A 446 -27.18 9.02 1.17
C GLY A 446 -28.21 8.96 2.32
N ASP A 447 -28.39 7.82 2.98
CA ASP A 447 -29.21 7.67 4.18
C ASP A 447 -28.35 7.47 5.45
N CYS A 448 -27.44 8.43 5.66
CA CYS A 448 -26.57 8.47 6.84
C CYS A 448 -27.31 8.51 8.18
N ARG A 449 -28.66 8.53 8.14
CA ARG A 449 -29.50 8.62 9.34
C ARG A 449 -29.38 7.46 10.30
N TYR A 450 -28.88 6.29 9.86
CA TYR A 450 -29.08 5.09 10.69
C TYR A 450 -27.86 4.21 10.94
N SER A 451 -26.79 4.29 10.22
CA SER A 451 -25.56 3.60 10.62
C SER A 451 -24.46 3.67 9.57
N PHE A 452 -23.54 4.62 9.66
CA PHE A 452 -22.21 4.35 9.20
C PHE A 452 -21.65 3.24 10.12
N THR A 453 -21.71 2.01 9.64
CA THR A 453 -21.07 0.90 10.34
C THR A 453 -19.76 0.66 9.60
N PRO A 454 -18.62 1.11 10.15
CA PRO A 454 -17.33 0.84 9.52
C PRO A 454 -17.16 -0.67 9.36
N ALA A 455 -16.47 -1.08 8.30
CA ALA A 455 -16.08 -2.47 8.15
C ALA A 455 -15.27 -2.89 9.38
N GLN A 456 -15.51 -4.10 9.87
CA GLN A 456 -14.77 -4.64 11.00
C GLN A 456 -13.28 -4.63 10.65
N GLU A 457 -12.43 -4.09 11.52
CA GLU A 457 -10.98 -3.95 11.31
C GLU A 457 -10.63 -2.94 10.18
N SER A 458 -11.30 -1.79 10.09
CA SER A 458 -10.96 -0.70 9.18
C SER A 458 -10.54 0.57 9.93
N ILE A 459 -9.79 1.44 9.23
CA ILE A 459 -9.52 2.80 9.69
C ILE A 459 -10.60 3.72 9.14
N VAL A 460 -11.21 4.50 10.03
CA VAL A 460 -12.29 5.42 9.67
C VAL A 460 -11.73 6.81 9.40
N TYR A 461 -12.09 7.38 8.25
CA TYR A 461 -11.72 8.72 7.82
C TYR A 461 -12.94 9.61 7.68
N SER A 462 -12.87 10.84 8.18
CA SER A 462 -13.87 11.88 7.88
C SER A 462 -13.80 12.34 6.41
N GLY A 463 -12.65 12.24 5.80
CA GLY A 463 -12.31 12.48 4.41
C GLY A 463 -10.84 12.17 4.21
N THR A 464 -10.41 12.01 2.95
CA THR A 464 -9.02 11.75 2.56
C THR A 464 -8.48 12.93 1.74
N HIS A 465 -7.23 12.86 1.32
CA HIS A 465 -6.65 13.84 0.39
C HIS A 465 -7.29 13.83 -1.01
N ASP A 466 -8.03 12.75 -1.36
CA ASP A 466 -8.77 12.62 -2.62
C ASP A 466 -10.20 13.16 -2.52
N THR A 467 -10.64 13.58 -1.32
CA THR A 467 -11.97 14.08 -1.08
C THR A 467 -11.93 15.54 -0.63
N GLN A 468 -13.10 16.17 -0.51
CA GLN A 468 -13.20 17.49 0.12
C GLN A 468 -12.80 17.40 1.60
N THR A 469 -12.35 18.53 2.17
CA THR A 469 -12.26 18.66 3.63
C THR A 469 -13.65 18.44 4.24
N LEU A 470 -13.71 18.00 5.51
CA LEU A 470 -15.00 17.83 6.18
C LEU A 470 -15.84 19.11 6.14
N MET A 471 -15.22 20.27 6.36
CA MET A 471 -15.91 21.56 6.25
C MET A 471 -16.44 21.82 4.85
N GLY A 472 -15.62 21.62 3.80
CA GLY A 472 -16.07 21.80 2.41
C GLY A 472 -17.21 20.85 2.05
N PHE A 473 -17.16 19.60 2.53
CA PHE A 473 -18.22 18.62 2.34
C PHE A 473 -19.54 19.07 3.02
N VAL A 474 -19.45 19.56 4.26
CA VAL A 474 -20.59 20.09 5.01
C VAL A 474 -21.15 21.33 4.30
N GLU A 475 -20.31 22.30 3.96
CA GLU A 475 -20.73 23.52 3.26
C GLU A 475 -21.42 23.22 1.94
N ALA A 476 -20.89 22.33 1.11
CA ALA A 476 -21.49 21.96 -0.16
C ALA A 476 -22.92 21.39 0.01
N ARG A 477 -23.15 20.62 1.08
CA ARG A 477 -24.47 20.06 1.38
C ARG A 477 -25.43 21.06 2.01
N PHE A 478 -24.96 22.04 2.80
CA PHE A 478 -25.82 22.98 3.52
C PHE A 478 -26.06 24.29 2.80
N THR A 479 -25.10 24.75 1.94
CA THR A 479 -25.22 26.04 1.25
C THR A 479 -25.62 25.94 -0.23
N GLY A 480 -25.48 24.75 -0.81
CA GLY A 480 -25.68 24.48 -2.25
C GLY A 480 -27.12 24.25 -2.69
N GLY A 481 -28.13 24.99 -2.22
CA GLY A 481 -29.52 24.93 -2.72
C GLY A 481 -30.22 23.56 -2.68
N GLN A 482 -29.55 22.52 -2.25
CA GLN A 482 -30.04 21.16 -2.00
C GLN A 482 -30.08 20.84 -0.50
N ALA A 483 -29.91 21.88 0.35
CA ALA A 483 -30.01 21.69 1.78
C ALA A 483 -31.44 21.21 2.13
N THR A 484 -31.56 19.95 2.49
CA THR A 484 -32.79 19.34 2.97
C THR A 484 -32.78 19.31 4.49
N ASP A 485 -33.94 19.13 5.12
CA ASP A 485 -34.01 18.89 6.58
C ASP A 485 -33.11 17.71 7.03
N GLU A 486 -32.81 16.79 6.11
CA GLU A 486 -31.90 15.67 6.26
C GLU A 486 -30.44 16.12 6.45
N SER A 487 -30.00 17.19 5.73
CA SER A 487 -28.65 17.72 5.87
C SER A 487 -28.38 18.28 7.27
N HIS A 488 -29.37 18.92 7.90
CA HIS A 488 -29.27 19.45 9.26
C HIS A 488 -29.11 18.34 10.30
N GLN A 489 -29.82 17.20 10.13
CA GLN A 489 -29.71 16.07 11.03
C GLN A 489 -28.34 15.36 10.97
N ILE A 490 -27.69 15.35 9.78
CA ILE A 490 -26.32 14.82 9.65
C ILE A 490 -25.34 15.72 10.40
N PHE A 491 -25.50 17.04 10.29
CA PHE A 491 -24.64 17.98 11.02
C PHE A 491 -24.73 17.82 12.53
N ASP A 492 -25.94 17.73 13.05
CA ASP A 492 -26.20 17.54 14.49
C ASP A 492 -25.65 16.18 15.03
N HIS A 493 -25.40 15.22 14.12
CA HIS A 493 -24.81 13.90 14.48
C HIS A 493 -23.29 13.87 14.39
N LEU A 494 -22.69 14.76 13.59
CA LEU A 494 -21.25 14.85 13.40
C LEU A 494 -20.58 15.84 14.37
N MET A 495 -21.35 16.79 14.93
CA MET A 495 -20.91 17.75 15.93
C MET A 495 -21.24 17.30 17.35
#